data_d667b9f5df68ae10d716b18c9e198a0d
#
_entry.id   d667b9f5df68ae10d716b18c9e198a0d
#
_cell.length_a   1.000
_cell.length_b   1.000
_cell.length_c   1.000
_cell.angle_alpha   90.00
_cell.angle_beta   90.00
_cell.angle_gamma   90.00
#
_symmetry.space_group_name_H-M   'P 1'
#
loop_
_entity.id
_entity.type
_entity.pdbx_description
1 polymer ?
#
loop_
_entity_poly.entity_id
_entity_poly.type
_entity_poly.pdbx_seq_one_letter_code
_entity_poly.pdbx_strand_id
1 'polypeptide(L)'
;MSYHVLKRGEIIPMDTRAIISTRNKTITKAVNKEFWNSTSETSHSLYVGSYGRGTAIDTSDIDMLLELPKSEYDRFDIYKGNGQSRLLQVVKSAIQNSYPRTDVRADGQVVKLAFTDGMQIEVLPAFASTDWYGKTTYQYPDTNMGGNWRSTNPKAEQSAMRDKNTSSRGLLFDTCKHMRFIRDNFFSSYHLSGIVIDSFVYAAIGGWSWSQPSSTSSAPAGDYEKHLYNTYINTYRYASTITAPGSNQTVDLRNSRDCLEKVLYKMTQ
;
A
#
# COMPACT_ATOMS: atom_id res chain seq x y z
N MET A 1 12.99 -22.97 15.68
CA MET A 1 11.63 -22.37 15.53
C MET A 1 11.24 -22.45 14.07
N SER A 2 10.04 -22.90 13.75
CA SER A 2 9.53 -22.87 12.37
C SER A 2 9.08 -21.45 12.00
N TYR A 3 9.39 -21.02 10.78
CA TYR A 3 8.96 -19.73 10.24
C TYR A 3 7.83 -19.88 9.23
N HIS A 4 7.07 -20.97 9.31
CA HIS A 4 5.89 -21.18 8.47
C HIS A 4 4.83 -20.10 8.69
N VAL A 5 4.00 -19.88 7.68
CA VAL A 5 2.91 -18.91 7.76
C VAL A 5 1.96 -19.26 8.89
N LEU A 6 1.65 -18.27 9.72
CA LEU A 6 0.70 -18.36 10.81
C LEU A 6 -0.52 -17.50 10.53
N LYS A 7 -1.67 -17.88 11.07
CA LYS A 7 -2.85 -17.01 11.09
C LYS A 7 -2.53 -15.78 11.92
N ARG A 8 -2.58 -14.63 11.28
CA ARG A 8 -2.19 -13.35 11.90
C ARG A 8 -3.37 -12.50 12.33
N GLY A 9 -4.53 -12.67 11.65
CA GLY A 9 -5.74 -11.91 11.98
C GLY A 9 -5.52 -10.39 11.94
N GLU A 10 -6.13 -9.69 12.90
CA GLU A 10 -6.01 -8.25 13.10
C GLU A 10 -4.78 -7.93 13.96
N ILE A 11 -3.63 -7.62 13.33
CA ILE A 11 -2.36 -7.38 14.04
C ILE A 11 -2.34 -5.98 14.65
N ILE A 12 -2.88 -4.96 13.93
CA ILE A 12 -2.88 -3.58 14.41
C ILE A 12 -3.88 -3.45 15.56
N PRO A 13 -3.44 -3.05 16.77
CA PRO A 13 -4.30 -2.92 17.94
C PRO A 13 -5.49 -1.97 17.70
N MET A 14 -6.61 -2.19 18.43
CA MET A 14 -7.82 -1.40 18.25
C MET A 14 -7.63 0.07 18.57
N ASP A 15 -6.90 0.40 19.63
CA ASP A 15 -6.52 1.76 20.01
C ASP A 15 -5.68 2.45 18.93
N THR A 16 -4.70 1.76 18.38
CA THR A 16 -3.90 2.25 17.24
C THR A 16 -4.79 2.52 16.02
N ARG A 17 -5.73 1.62 15.71
CA ARG A 17 -6.70 1.86 14.62
C ARG A 17 -7.60 3.06 14.88
N ALA A 18 -7.99 3.31 16.12
CA ALA A 18 -8.76 4.50 16.50
C ALA A 18 -7.93 5.79 16.27
N ILE A 19 -6.65 5.79 16.62
CA ILE A 19 -5.72 6.91 16.37
C ILE A 19 -5.57 7.13 14.87
N ILE A 20 -5.33 6.08 14.08
CA ILE A 20 -5.26 6.16 12.61
C ILE A 20 -6.52 6.81 12.05
N SER A 21 -7.70 6.34 12.48
CA SER A 21 -8.98 6.89 12.03
C SER A 21 -9.14 8.37 12.37
N THR A 22 -8.78 8.78 13.59
CA THR A 22 -8.86 10.18 14.03
C THR A 22 -7.94 11.07 13.20
N ARG A 23 -6.70 10.65 12.98
CA ARG A 23 -5.72 11.38 12.16
C ARG A 23 -6.17 11.49 10.70
N ASN A 24 -6.65 10.38 10.13
CA ASN A 24 -7.20 10.39 8.77
C ASN A 24 -8.33 11.40 8.63
N LYS A 25 -9.31 11.41 9.54
CA LYS A 25 -10.42 12.35 9.55
C LYS A 25 -9.96 13.81 9.62
N THR A 26 -8.99 14.11 10.50
CA THR A 26 -8.45 15.47 10.63
C THR A 26 -7.74 15.93 9.36
N ILE A 27 -6.92 15.08 8.75
CA ILE A 27 -6.23 15.36 7.49
C ILE A 27 -7.24 15.54 6.35
N THR A 28 -8.23 14.64 6.25
CA THR A 28 -9.29 14.70 5.25
C THR A 28 -10.08 16.00 5.35
N LYS A 29 -10.49 16.40 6.57
CA LYS A 29 -11.19 17.66 6.80
C LYS A 29 -10.36 18.88 6.40
N ALA A 30 -9.07 18.90 6.72
CA ALA A 30 -8.17 20.01 6.36
C ALA A 30 -8.08 20.19 4.84
N VAL A 31 -7.89 19.11 4.10
CA VAL A 31 -7.80 19.13 2.65
C VAL A 31 -9.17 19.42 2.01
N ASN A 32 -10.24 18.84 2.52
CA ASN A 32 -11.60 19.15 2.04
C ASN A 32 -11.98 20.62 2.24
N LYS A 33 -11.56 21.23 3.35
CA LYS A 33 -11.80 22.66 3.58
C LYS A 33 -11.08 23.52 2.56
N GLU A 34 -9.84 23.19 2.24
CA GLU A 34 -9.01 23.95 1.29
C GLU A 34 -9.52 23.82 -0.15
N PHE A 35 -9.83 22.59 -0.60
CA PHE A 35 -10.04 22.33 -2.02
C PHE A 35 -11.49 22.13 -2.43
N TRP A 36 -12.37 21.69 -1.50
CA TRP A 36 -13.76 21.36 -1.78
C TRP A 36 -14.76 22.31 -1.09
N ASN A 37 -14.26 23.29 -0.33
CA ASN A 37 -15.09 24.14 0.53
C ASN A 37 -16.06 23.30 1.40
N SER A 38 -15.55 22.20 1.96
CA SER A 38 -16.32 21.20 2.72
C SER A 38 -15.63 20.87 4.04
N THR A 39 -16.40 20.61 5.07
CA THR A 39 -15.89 20.15 6.39
C THR A 39 -16.05 18.64 6.58
N SER A 40 -16.32 17.89 5.53
CA SER A 40 -16.42 16.43 5.59
C SER A 40 -15.09 15.81 6.04
N GLU A 41 -15.20 14.86 6.96
CA GLU A 41 -14.06 14.13 7.52
C GLU A 41 -13.82 12.79 6.79
N THR A 42 -14.66 12.46 5.81
CA THR A 42 -14.63 11.15 5.14
C THR A 42 -14.73 11.21 3.63
N SER A 43 -15.36 12.26 3.06
CA SER A 43 -15.45 12.42 1.61
C SER A 43 -14.08 12.65 0.99
N HIS A 44 -13.90 12.19 -0.26
CA HIS A 44 -12.66 12.37 -1.04
C HIS A 44 -11.41 11.74 -0.41
N SER A 45 -11.57 10.74 0.46
CA SER A 45 -10.47 10.07 1.16
C SER A 45 -10.55 8.55 0.98
N LEU A 46 -9.41 7.92 0.77
CA LEU A 46 -9.29 6.48 0.62
C LEU A 46 -7.98 6.02 1.29
N TYR A 47 -8.04 5.04 2.17
CA TYR A 47 -6.83 4.33 2.58
C TYR A 47 -6.27 3.57 1.39
N VAL A 48 -4.97 3.66 1.18
CA VAL A 48 -4.26 2.97 0.09
C VAL A 48 -3.06 2.20 0.67
N GLY A 49 -2.10 1.82 -0.15
CA GLY A 49 -0.94 1.08 0.32
C GLY A 49 -1.30 -0.24 1.00
N SER A 50 -0.47 -0.68 1.91
CA SER A 50 -0.67 -1.94 2.64
C SER A 50 -1.89 -1.91 3.57
N TYR A 51 -2.17 -0.76 4.19
CA TYR A 51 -3.34 -0.60 5.06
C TYR A 51 -4.64 -0.72 4.26
N GLY A 52 -4.73 -0.04 3.12
CA GLY A 52 -5.89 -0.12 2.22
C GLY A 52 -6.10 -1.50 1.63
N ARG A 53 -5.04 -2.26 1.36
CA ARG A 53 -5.11 -3.64 0.86
C ARG A 53 -5.34 -4.70 1.94
N GLY A 54 -5.34 -4.32 3.23
CA GLY A 54 -5.55 -5.26 4.35
C GLY A 54 -4.33 -6.10 4.72
N THR A 55 -3.15 -5.72 4.25
CA THR A 55 -1.88 -6.46 4.44
C THR A 55 -0.89 -5.76 5.36
N ALA A 56 -1.26 -4.60 5.94
CA ALA A 56 -0.43 -3.87 6.88
C ALA A 56 -0.19 -4.65 8.18
N ILE A 57 0.94 -4.37 8.80
CA ILE A 57 1.29 -4.77 10.17
C ILE A 57 1.52 -3.50 11.01
N ASP A 58 1.74 -3.63 12.29
CA ASP A 58 1.90 -2.52 13.25
C ASP A 58 3.07 -1.57 12.93
N THR A 59 4.09 -2.05 12.23
CA THR A 59 5.24 -1.25 11.76
C THR A 59 5.01 -0.57 10.42
N SER A 60 3.84 -0.74 9.79
CA SER A 60 3.55 -0.18 8.47
C SER A 60 3.18 1.30 8.54
N ASP A 61 3.71 2.10 7.61
CA ASP A 61 3.22 3.44 7.36
C ASP A 61 1.75 3.40 6.90
N ILE A 62 1.02 4.46 7.18
CA ILE A 62 -0.38 4.60 6.78
C ILE A 62 -0.45 5.48 5.53
N ASP A 63 -0.80 4.85 4.43
CA ASP A 63 -0.97 5.54 3.15
C ASP A 63 -2.43 5.95 2.96
N MET A 64 -2.67 7.20 2.60
CA MET A 64 -3.99 7.68 2.24
C MET A 64 -3.95 8.48 0.94
N LEU A 65 -4.93 8.25 0.07
CA LEU A 65 -5.18 9.04 -1.12
C LEU A 65 -6.25 10.07 -0.80
N LEU A 66 -5.99 11.33 -1.15
CA LEU A 66 -6.97 12.41 -1.10
C LEU A 66 -7.29 12.88 -2.52
N GLU A 67 -8.55 12.72 -2.90
CA GLU A 67 -9.06 13.18 -4.18
C GLU A 67 -9.24 14.70 -4.16
N LEU A 68 -8.68 15.37 -5.14
CA LEU A 68 -8.79 16.80 -5.35
C LEU A 68 -9.69 17.10 -6.56
N PRO A 69 -10.32 18.30 -6.62
CA PRO A 69 -11.12 18.73 -7.77
C PRO A 69 -10.29 18.75 -9.05
N LYS A 70 -10.87 18.39 -10.18
CA LYS A 70 -10.22 18.43 -11.48
C LYS A 70 -9.70 19.84 -11.84
N SER A 71 -10.36 20.89 -11.39
CA SER A 71 -9.91 22.27 -11.57
C SER A 71 -8.51 22.53 -11.00
N GLU A 72 -8.14 21.83 -9.93
CA GLU A 72 -6.79 21.93 -9.37
C GLU A 72 -5.75 21.20 -10.25
N TYR A 73 -6.12 20.08 -10.89
CA TYR A 73 -5.26 19.48 -11.90
C TYR A 73 -4.96 20.49 -13.00
N ASP A 74 -6.01 21.07 -13.60
CA ASP A 74 -5.88 22.03 -14.70
C ASP A 74 -5.05 23.26 -14.28
N ARG A 75 -5.21 23.73 -13.03
CA ARG A 75 -4.45 24.82 -12.44
C ARG A 75 -2.97 24.53 -12.32
N PHE A 76 -2.58 23.34 -11.85
CA PHE A 76 -1.19 23.01 -11.59
C PHE A 76 -0.47 22.45 -12.83
N ASP A 77 -1.17 21.85 -13.78
CA ASP A 77 -0.59 21.31 -15.01
C ASP A 77 -0.05 22.41 -15.94
N ILE A 78 -0.55 23.63 -15.83
CA ILE A 78 -0.04 24.79 -16.58
C ILE A 78 1.42 25.11 -16.23
N TYR A 79 1.86 24.80 -15.00
CA TYR A 79 3.21 25.13 -14.54
C TYR A 79 4.20 24.06 -14.99
N LYS A 80 4.81 24.26 -16.17
CA LYS A 80 5.82 23.33 -16.69
C LYS A 80 7.02 23.23 -15.73
N GLY A 81 7.36 21.99 -15.38
CA GLY A 81 8.55 21.65 -14.59
C GLY A 81 8.40 21.73 -13.07
N ASN A 82 7.36 22.35 -12.51
CA ASN A 82 7.19 22.43 -11.06
C ASN A 82 5.74 22.41 -10.54
N GLY A 83 4.76 22.17 -11.40
CA GLY A 83 3.34 22.13 -11.00
C GLY A 83 3.06 21.11 -9.93
N GLN A 84 3.62 19.90 -10.05
CA GLN A 84 3.50 18.82 -9.09
C GLN A 84 4.07 19.20 -7.72
N SER A 85 5.24 19.84 -7.70
CA SER A 85 5.85 20.32 -6.46
C SER A 85 5.00 21.41 -5.80
N ARG A 86 4.48 22.36 -6.59
CA ARG A 86 3.58 23.42 -6.08
C ARG A 86 2.30 22.82 -5.47
N LEU A 87 1.68 21.83 -6.13
CA LEU A 87 0.52 21.13 -5.59
C LEU A 87 0.83 20.50 -4.22
N LEU A 88 1.94 19.77 -4.12
CA LEU A 88 2.34 19.17 -2.85
C LEU A 88 2.56 20.20 -1.74
N GLN A 89 3.11 21.39 -2.06
CA GLN A 89 3.29 22.47 -1.08
C GLN A 89 1.95 23.05 -0.61
N VAL A 90 0.96 23.21 -1.49
CA VAL A 90 -0.38 23.70 -1.09
C VAL A 90 -1.08 22.67 -0.22
N VAL A 91 -1.05 21.38 -0.58
CA VAL A 91 -1.60 20.29 0.25
C VAL A 91 -0.89 20.23 1.60
N LYS A 92 0.45 20.32 1.63
CA LYS A 92 1.22 20.40 2.86
C LYS A 92 0.73 21.56 3.74
N SER A 93 0.58 22.75 3.18
CA SER A 93 0.15 23.95 3.93
C SER A 93 -1.24 23.77 4.53
N ALA A 94 -2.18 23.19 3.78
CA ALA A 94 -3.53 22.89 4.26
C ALA A 94 -3.50 21.95 5.49
N ILE A 95 -2.69 20.90 5.42
CA ILE A 95 -2.52 19.93 6.51
C ILE A 95 -1.80 20.55 7.71
N GLN A 96 -0.74 21.33 7.46
CA GLN A 96 0.07 21.97 8.51
C GLN A 96 -0.76 22.89 9.41
N ASN A 97 -1.81 23.53 8.89
CA ASN A 97 -2.73 24.35 9.68
C ASN A 97 -3.45 23.55 10.78
N SER A 98 -3.71 22.27 10.56
CA SER A 98 -4.32 21.37 11.56
C SER A 98 -3.29 20.69 12.46
N TYR A 99 -2.04 20.63 12.01
CA TYR A 99 -0.92 19.98 12.71
C TYR A 99 0.30 20.90 12.84
N PRO A 100 0.18 22.06 13.54
CA PRO A 100 1.24 23.09 13.54
C PRO A 100 2.55 22.64 14.22
N ARG A 101 2.49 21.57 15.03
CA ARG A 101 3.65 21.03 15.76
C ARG A 101 4.16 19.70 15.21
N THR A 102 3.51 19.14 14.19
CA THR A 102 3.91 17.88 13.57
C THR A 102 4.89 18.20 12.43
N ASP A 103 5.88 17.35 12.25
CA ASP A 103 6.75 17.42 11.09
C ASP A 103 5.97 17.01 9.84
N VAL A 104 5.70 17.99 8.96
CA VAL A 104 4.97 17.80 7.71
C VAL A 104 5.87 18.21 6.55
N ARG A 105 6.13 17.30 5.63
CA ARG A 105 7.04 17.49 4.49
C ARG A 105 6.39 17.07 3.18
N ALA A 106 6.59 17.84 2.13
CA ALA A 106 6.31 17.43 0.75
C ALA A 106 7.53 16.69 0.21
N ASP A 107 7.35 15.46 -0.25
CA ASP A 107 8.44 14.59 -0.69
C ASP A 107 8.00 13.70 -1.87
N GLY A 108 8.65 13.87 -3.01
CA GLY A 108 8.45 13.04 -4.19
C GLY A 108 7.02 13.08 -4.72
N GLN A 109 6.16 12.24 -4.20
CA GLN A 109 4.78 12.02 -4.65
C GLN A 109 3.75 12.36 -3.56
N VAL A 110 4.18 12.52 -2.32
CA VAL A 110 3.31 12.55 -1.14
C VAL A 110 3.62 13.73 -0.22
N VAL A 111 2.70 14.00 0.68
CA VAL A 111 2.95 14.80 1.88
C VAL A 111 3.07 13.83 3.06
N LYS A 112 4.24 13.82 3.71
CA LYS A 112 4.56 12.96 4.86
C LYS A 112 4.30 13.68 6.16
N LEU A 113 3.66 12.99 7.10
CA LEU A 113 3.48 13.44 8.48
C LEU A 113 4.18 12.44 9.41
N ALA A 114 5.12 12.93 10.21
CA ALA A 114 5.78 12.13 11.25
C ALA A 114 5.28 12.58 12.63
N PHE A 115 4.55 11.70 13.31
CA PHE A 115 4.01 11.96 14.64
C PHE A 115 4.99 11.54 15.74
N THR A 116 4.91 12.19 16.89
CA THR A 116 5.80 11.96 18.04
C THR A 116 5.68 10.57 18.67
N ASP A 117 4.58 9.86 18.43
CA ASP A 117 4.38 8.46 18.83
C ASP A 117 4.95 7.44 17.84
N GLY A 118 5.69 7.91 16.83
CA GLY A 118 6.33 7.07 15.81
C GLY A 118 5.45 6.74 14.61
N MET A 119 4.14 7.05 14.63
CA MET A 119 3.27 6.81 13.48
C MET A 119 3.63 7.75 12.32
N GLN A 120 3.71 7.20 11.13
CA GLN A 120 3.87 7.95 9.89
C GLN A 120 2.62 7.84 9.02
N ILE A 121 2.21 8.95 8.42
CA ILE A 121 1.11 9.00 7.46
C ILE A 121 1.64 9.65 6.18
N GLU A 122 1.45 8.96 5.06
CA GLU A 122 1.75 9.48 3.73
C GLU A 122 0.44 9.83 3.01
N VAL A 123 0.33 11.07 2.58
CA VAL A 123 -0.85 11.60 1.90
C VAL A 123 -0.53 11.79 0.42
N LEU A 124 -1.19 11.00 -0.43
CA LEU A 124 -1.11 11.08 -1.88
C LEU A 124 -2.26 11.94 -2.41
N PRO A 125 -2.04 13.21 -2.78
CA PRO A 125 -3.07 13.98 -3.48
C PRO A 125 -3.25 13.43 -4.88
N ALA A 126 -4.50 13.27 -5.33
CA ALA A 126 -4.77 12.67 -6.62
C ALA A 126 -6.07 13.19 -7.26
N PHE A 127 -6.18 13.02 -8.55
CA PHE A 127 -7.32 13.43 -9.36
C PHE A 127 -8.00 12.22 -9.96
N ALA A 128 -9.29 12.03 -9.68
CA ALA A 128 -10.05 10.94 -10.25
C ALA A 128 -10.30 11.16 -11.73
N SER A 129 -10.13 10.10 -12.51
CA SER A 129 -10.51 10.02 -13.91
C SER A 129 -11.32 8.74 -14.12
N THR A 130 -12.54 8.87 -14.59
CA THR A 130 -13.41 7.73 -14.88
C THR A 130 -13.50 7.56 -16.38
N ASP A 131 -13.17 6.38 -16.86
CA ASP A 131 -13.29 6.05 -18.27
C ASP A 131 -14.74 5.78 -18.68
N TRP A 132 -14.94 5.55 -19.99
CA TRP A 132 -16.25 5.29 -20.57
C TRP A 132 -16.94 4.03 -20.02
N TYR A 133 -16.18 3.09 -19.49
CA TYR A 133 -16.68 1.84 -18.89
C TYR A 133 -16.94 1.97 -17.39
N GLY A 134 -16.83 3.19 -16.83
CA GLY A 134 -17.02 3.44 -15.40
C GLY A 134 -15.83 3.06 -14.50
N LYS A 135 -14.69 2.70 -15.10
CA LYS A 135 -13.47 2.38 -14.35
C LYS A 135 -12.79 3.67 -13.91
N THR A 136 -12.71 3.87 -12.60
CA THR A 136 -12.00 5.02 -12.03
C THR A 136 -10.53 4.70 -11.80
N THR A 137 -9.66 5.57 -12.31
CA THR A 137 -8.23 5.63 -12.03
C THR A 137 -7.89 6.96 -11.39
N TYR A 138 -6.70 7.07 -10.80
CA TYR A 138 -6.27 8.31 -10.17
C TYR A 138 -4.95 8.76 -10.76
N GLN A 139 -4.86 10.05 -11.12
CA GLN A 139 -3.61 10.70 -11.48
C GLN A 139 -3.02 11.40 -10.26
N TYR A 140 -1.74 11.25 -10.02
CA TYR A 140 -1.05 11.81 -8.86
C TYR A 140 0.29 12.45 -9.25
N PRO A 141 0.79 13.43 -8.48
CA PRO A 141 2.03 14.12 -8.80
C PRO A 141 3.25 13.22 -8.56
N ASP A 142 4.26 13.36 -9.41
CA ASP A 142 5.61 12.86 -9.18
C ASP A 142 6.58 14.00 -9.46
N THR A 143 7.27 14.50 -8.45
CA THR A 143 8.17 15.65 -8.58
C THR A 143 9.55 15.28 -9.09
N ASN A 144 9.83 13.98 -9.26
CA ASN A 144 11.11 13.52 -9.75
C ASN A 144 11.29 13.87 -11.24
N MET A 145 12.55 14.07 -11.66
CA MET A 145 12.95 14.28 -13.06
C MET A 145 12.17 15.41 -13.77
N GLY A 146 11.91 16.52 -13.08
CA GLY A 146 11.26 17.69 -13.66
C GLY A 146 9.73 17.70 -13.57
N GLY A 147 9.16 16.75 -12.87
CA GLY A 147 7.72 16.67 -12.59
C GLY A 147 6.91 15.95 -13.66
N ASN A 148 6.11 14.99 -13.23
CA ASN A 148 5.21 14.21 -14.08
C ASN A 148 3.91 13.90 -13.34
N TRP A 149 2.87 13.53 -14.09
CA TRP A 149 1.67 12.90 -13.55
C TRP A 149 1.74 11.41 -13.77
N ARG A 150 1.52 10.64 -12.72
CA ARG A 150 1.46 9.18 -12.78
C ARG A 150 0.05 8.69 -12.51
N SER A 151 -0.25 7.48 -12.92
CA SER A 151 -1.56 6.87 -12.73
C SER A 151 -1.50 5.71 -11.74
N THR A 152 -2.58 5.53 -10.95
CA THR A 152 -2.77 4.39 -10.07
C THR A 152 -4.23 3.97 -10.02
N ASN A 153 -4.50 2.72 -9.59
CA ASN A 153 -5.84 2.22 -9.37
C ASN A 153 -5.94 1.41 -8.06
N PRO A 154 -5.88 2.10 -6.91
CA PRO A 154 -5.87 1.41 -5.61
C PRO A 154 -7.18 0.66 -5.32
N LYS A 155 -8.32 1.12 -5.85
CA LYS A 155 -9.60 0.42 -5.68
C LYS A 155 -9.60 -0.96 -6.35
N ALA A 156 -9.01 -1.06 -7.55
CA ALA A 156 -8.86 -2.35 -8.24
C ALA A 156 -7.90 -3.28 -7.48
N GLU A 157 -6.78 -2.74 -6.96
CA GLU A 157 -5.87 -3.51 -6.12
C GLU A 157 -6.55 -4.07 -4.87
N GLN A 158 -7.28 -3.22 -4.16
CA GLN A 158 -8.00 -3.62 -2.95
C GLN A 158 -9.07 -4.67 -3.23
N SER A 159 -9.83 -4.52 -4.34
CA SER A 159 -10.83 -5.51 -4.73
C SER A 159 -10.19 -6.85 -5.03
N ALA A 160 -9.19 -6.88 -5.91
CA ALA A 160 -8.50 -8.12 -6.27
C ALA A 160 -7.88 -8.83 -5.05
N MET A 161 -7.26 -8.05 -4.16
CA MET A 161 -6.68 -8.60 -2.92
C MET A 161 -7.75 -9.17 -2.00
N ARG A 162 -8.88 -8.50 -1.80
CA ARG A 162 -9.99 -9.02 -0.99
C ARG A 162 -10.61 -10.29 -1.58
N ASP A 163 -10.86 -10.31 -2.90
CA ASP A 163 -11.46 -11.45 -3.58
C ASP A 163 -10.57 -12.68 -3.47
N LYS A 164 -9.26 -12.51 -3.71
CA LYS A 164 -8.27 -13.58 -3.57
C LYS A 164 -8.10 -14.01 -2.10
N ASN A 165 -8.15 -13.07 -1.16
CA ASN A 165 -8.10 -13.40 0.27
C ASN A 165 -9.33 -14.21 0.71
N THR A 166 -10.51 -13.87 0.23
CA THR A 166 -11.74 -14.63 0.50
C THR A 166 -11.63 -16.04 -0.06
N SER A 167 -11.21 -16.21 -1.32
CA SER A 167 -11.04 -17.53 -1.93
C SER A 167 -9.97 -18.38 -1.26
N SER A 168 -8.92 -17.77 -0.73
CA SER A 168 -7.86 -18.43 0.05
C SER A 168 -8.17 -18.55 1.56
N ARG A 169 -9.38 -18.19 1.99
CA ARG A 169 -9.82 -18.23 3.40
C ARG A 169 -8.89 -17.48 4.36
N GLY A 170 -8.35 -16.35 3.92
CA GLY A 170 -7.47 -15.52 4.71
C GLY A 170 -5.98 -15.80 4.53
N LEU A 171 -5.59 -16.89 3.88
CA LEU A 171 -4.18 -17.26 3.71
C LEU A 171 -3.37 -16.18 2.99
N LEU A 172 -3.95 -15.49 1.99
CA LEU A 172 -3.26 -14.42 1.27
C LEU A 172 -2.80 -13.31 2.22
N PHE A 173 -3.70 -12.76 3.02
CA PHE A 173 -3.37 -11.66 3.94
C PHE A 173 -2.41 -12.11 5.03
N ASP A 174 -2.62 -13.30 5.59
CA ASP A 174 -1.72 -13.86 6.60
C ASP A 174 -0.31 -14.06 6.05
N THR A 175 -0.17 -14.51 4.80
CA THR A 175 1.13 -14.65 4.12
C THR A 175 1.80 -13.28 3.92
N CYS A 176 1.07 -12.29 3.39
CA CYS A 176 1.61 -10.95 3.19
C CYS A 176 2.08 -10.31 4.50
N LYS A 177 1.30 -10.45 5.57
CA LYS A 177 1.65 -9.96 6.91
C LYS A 177 2.84 -10.71 7.48
N HIS A 178 2.91 -12.02 7.27
CA HIS A 178 4.02 -12.85 7.74
C HIS A 178 5.33 -12.48 7.04
N MET A 179 5.31 -12.26 5.73
CA MET A 179 6.49 -11.83 4.98
C MET A 179 6.98 -10.46 5.44
N ARG A 180 6.09 -9.51 5.74
CA ARG A 180 6.45 -8.21 6.33
C ARG A 180 7.10 -8.38 7.69
N PHE A 181 6.52 -9.21 8.55
CA PHE A 181 7.10 -9.52 9.85
C PHE A 181 8.53 -10.10 9.73
N ILE A 182 8.76 -11.04 8.82
CA ILE A 182 10.09 -11.61 8.60
C ILE A 182 11.05 -10.54 8.06
N ARG A 183 10.64 -9.73 7.08
CA ARG A 183 11.45 -8.63 6.56
C ARG A 183 11.90 -7.70 7.68
N ASP A 184 10.97 -7.22 8.48
CA ASP A 184 11.23 -6.17 9.48
C ASP A 184 12.08 -6.69 10.65
N ASN A 185 11.95 -7.96 11.01
CA ASN A 185 12.68 -8.54 12.14
C ASN A 185 14.04 -9.18 11.77
N PHE A 186 14.22 -9.64 10.52
CA PHE A 186 15.42 -10.36 10.15
C PHE A 186 16.21 -9.74 8.99
N PHE A 187 15.56 -8.89 8.19
CA PHE A 187 16.15 -8.34 6.97
C PHE A 187 15.88 -6.84 6.81
N SER A 188 15.77 -6.10 7.91
CA SER A 188 15.45 -4.66 7.94
C SER A 188 16.46 -3.78 7.19
N SER A 189 17.71 -4.25 6.99
CA SER A 189 18.73 -3.57 6.20
C SER A 189 18.61 -3.77 4.69
N TYR A 190 17.70 -4.66 4.25
CA TYR A 190 17.44 -4.94 2.84
C TYR A 190 16.16 -4.27 2.38
N HIS A 191 16.14 -3.80 1.14
CA HIS A 191 14.93 -3.21 0.57
C HIS A 191 13.97 -4.28 0.04
N LEU A 192 12.73 -4.26 0.53
CA LEU A 192 11.61 -5.03 -0.01
C LEU A 192 10.32 -4.23 0.13
N SER A 193 9.83 -3.69 -0.98
CA SER A 193 8.62 -2.86 -0.95
C SER A 193 7.36 -3.69 -0.66
N GLY A 194 6.39 -3.07 0.03
CA GLY A 194 5.13 -3.73 0.39
C GLY A 194 4.31 -4.17 -0.82
N ILE A 195 4.34 -3.41 -1.92
CA ILE A 195 3.62 -3.77 -3.15
C ILE A 195 4.25 -4.99 -3.83
N VAL A 196 5.57 -5.19 -3.74
CA VAL A 196 6.24 -6.39 -4.25
C VAL A 196 5.79 -7.62 -3.46
N ILE A 197 5.72 -7.55 -2.14
CA ILE A 197 5.19 -8.65 -1.31
C ILE A 197 3.77 -9.01 -1.76
N ASP A 198 2.88 -8.02 -1.81
CA ASP A 198 1.46 -8.25 -2.13
C ASP A 198 1.28 -8.81 -3.54
N SER A 199 2.02 -8.26 -4.53
CA SER A 199 1.98 -8.74 -5.91
C SER A 199 2.51 -10.16 -6.05
N PHE A 200 3.62 -10.46 -5.36
CA PHE A 200 4.21 -11.80 -5.40
C PHE A 200 3.27 -12.84 -4.78
N VAL A 201 2.76 -12.60 -3.59
CA VAL A 201 1.86 -13.56 -2.92
C VAL A 201 0.58 -13.74 -3.73
N TYR A 202 0.00 -12.64 -4.26
CA TYR A 202 -1.17 -12.70 -5.12
C TYR A 202 -0.97 -13.60 -6.36
N ALA A 203 0.18 -13.48 -7.01
CA ALA A 203 0.53 -14.27 -8.20
C ALA A 203 0.87 -15.73 -7.86
N ALA A 204 1.59 -15.95 -6.76
CA ALA A 204 2.17 -17.24 -6.41
C ALA A 204 1.23 -18.16 -5.62
N ILE A 205 0.23 -17.62 -4.90
CA ILE A 205 -0.62 -18.41 -4.00
C ILE A 205 -1.43 -19.51 -4.72
N GLY A 206 -1.71 -19.35 -6.01
CA GLY A 206 -2.48 -20.35 -6.76
C GLY A 206 -3.83 -20.69 -6.12
N GLY A 207 -4.07 -21.99 -5.92
CA GLY A 207 -5.27 -22.53 -5.24
C GLY A 207 -5.10 -22.81 -3.75
N TRP A 208 -3.97 -22.44 -3.14
CA TRP A 208 -3.73 -22.66 -1.72
C TRP A 208 -4.70 -21.85 -0.85
N SER A 209 -5.18 -22.46 0.22
CA SER A 209 -6.08 -21.85 1.18
C SER A 209 -5.91 -22.46 2.57
N TRP A 210 -6.30 -21.75 3.63
CA TRP A 210 -6.41 -22.35 4.93
C TRP A 210 -7.39 -23.53 4.91
N SER A 211 -7.03 -24.63 5.62
CA SER A 211 -7.89 -25.80 5.78
C SER A 211 -9.20 -25.44 6.48
N GLN A 212 -10.28 -26.12 6.10
CA GLN A 212 -11.52 -26.09 6.88
C GLN A 212 -11.38 -26.98 8.11
N PRO A 213 -12.02 -26.64 9.25
CA PRO A 213 -11.98 -27.47 10.45
C PRO A 213 -12.47 -28.93 10.23
N SER A 214 -13.33 -29.13 9.22
CA SER A 214 -13.90 -30.42 8.84
C SER A 214 -13.12 -31.14 7.73
N SER A 215 -12.04 -30.59 7.22
CA SER A 215 -11.27 -31.20 6.13
C SER A 215 -10.29 -32.25 6.67
N THR A 216 -10.36 -33.47 6.15
CA THR A 216 -9.43 -34.57 6.44
C THR A 216 -8.15 -34.49 5.61
N SER A 217 -8.09 -33.64 4.60
CA SER A 217 -6.93 -33.45 3.71
C SER A 217 -6.29 -32.12 3.97
N SER A 218 -5.09 -32.10 4.52
CA SER A 218 -4.22 -30.93 4.60
C SER A 218 -2.87 -31.28 3.98
N ALA A 219 -2.28 -30.33 3.26
CA ALA A 219 -0.90 -30.48 2.81
C ALA A 219 0.05 -30.54 4.03
N PRO A 220 1.17 -31.28 3.93
CA PRO A 220 2.19 -31.27 4.97
C PRO A 220 2.65 -29.85 5.32
N ALA A 221 3.03 -29.65 6.58
CA ALA A 221 3.58 -28.38 7.03
C ALA A 221 4.84 -28.03 6.23
N GLY A 222 4.93 -26.80 5.78
CA GLY A 222 6.05 -26.29 4.98
C GLY A 222 5.91 -26.47 3.46
N ASP A 223 4.95 -27.22 2.97
CA ASP A 223 4.77 -27.42 1.52
C ASP A 223 4.31 -26.14 0.82
N TYR A 224 3.49 -25.32 1.49
CA TYR A 224 3.07 -24.03 0.96
C TYR A 224 4.26 -23.06 0.84
N GLU A 225 5.08 -22.99 1.85
CA GLU A 225 6.27 -22.13 1.86
C GLU A 225 7.30 -22.56 0.81
N LYS A 226 7.51 -23.87 0.65
CA LYS A 226 8.32 -24.43 -0.43
C LYS A 226 7.73 -24.10 -1.80
N HIS A 227 6.41 -24.17 -1.95
CA HIS A 227 5.73 -23.78 -3.19
C HIS A 227 6.00 -22.32 -3.54
N LEU A 228 5.86 -21.40 -2.57
CA LEU A 228 6.18 -19.99 -2.78
C LEU A 228 7.64 -19.78 -3.18
N TYR A 229 8.57 -20.40 -2.46
CA TYR A 229 10.00 -20.30 -2.77
C TYR A 229 10.33 -20.84 -4.17
N ASN A 230 9.81 -22.02 -4.52
CA ASN A 230 10.01 -22.62 -5.84
C ASN A 230 9.39 -21.76 -6.96
N THR A 231 8.22 -21.16 -6.74
CA THR A 231 7.61 -20.23 -7.68
C THR A 231 8.50 -19.01 -7.90
N TYR A 232 9.09 -18.46 -6.83
CA TYR A 232 10.06 -17.38 -6.94
C TYR A 232 11.28 -17.79 -7.77
N ILE A 233 11.92 -18.91 -7.44
CA ILE A 233 13.14 -19.38 -8.12
C ILE A 233 12.88 -19.60 -9.62
N ASN A 234 11.76 -20.21 -9.97
CA ASN A 234 11.48 -20.60 -11.35
C ASN A 234 10.96 -19.45 -12.22
N THR A 235 10.32 -18.42 -11.61
CA THR A 235 9.60 -17.39 -12.38
C THR A 235 10.15 -15.99 -12.15
N TYR A 236 10.50 -15.64 -10.91
CA TYR A 236 10.75 -14.24 -10.54
C TYR A 236 12.20 -13.91 -10.22
N ARG A 237 13.04 -14.90 -10.02
CA ARG A 237 14.46 -14.71 -9.63
C ARG A 237 15.22 -13.77 -10.54
N TYR A 238 14.93 -13.82 -11.84
CA TYR A 238 15.58 -12.97 -12.86
C TYR A 238 14.64 -11.95 -13.49
N ALA A 239 13.37 -11.91 -13.06
CA ALA A 239 12.42 -10.95 -13.57
C ALA A 239 12.77 -9.54 -13.11
N SER A 240 12.62 -8.55 -14.00
CA SER A 240 12.79 -7.13 -13.65
C SER A 240 11.53 -6.50 -13.07
N THR A 241 10.38 -7.10 -13.32
CA THR A 241 9.08 -6.56 -12.96
C THR A 241 8.11 -7.65 -12.52
N ILE A 242 7.08 -7.26 -11.78
CA ILE A 242 5.91 -8.05 -11.43
C ILE A 242 4.66 -7.21 -11.63
N THR A 243 3.50 -7.85 -11.79
CA THR A 243 2.22 -7.16 -12.02
C THR A 243 1.48 -6.95 -10.70
N ALA A 244 1.04 -5.72 -10.44
CA ALA A 244 0.21 -5.41 -9.28
C ALA A 244 -1.19 -6.03 -9.39
N PRO A 245 -1.78 -6.53 -8.29
CA PRO A 245 -3.11 -7.13 -8.27
C PRO A 245 -4.17 -6.17 -8.82
N GLY A 246 -5.04 -6.64 -9.70
CA GLY A 246 -6.22 -5.92 -10.18
C GLY A 246 -5.96 -4.64 -10.98
N SER A 247 -5.00 -3.81 -10.59
CA SER A 247 -4.62 -2.62 -11.36
C SER A 247 -3.83 -2.96 -12.63
N ASN A 248 -3.19 -4.11 -12.65
CA ASN A 248 -2.29 -4.59 -13.70
C ASN A 248 -1.10 -3.65 -13.97
N GLN A 249 -0.76 -2.79 -13.02
CA GLN A 249 0.40 -1.91 -13.13
C GLN A 249 1.69 -2.70 -12.99
N THR A 250 2.70 -2.28 -13.74
CA THR A 250 4.05 -2.84 -13.64
C THR A 250 4.74 -2.34 -12.38
N VAL A 251 5.22 -3.25 -11.55
CA VAL A 251 5.98 -2.99 -10.33
C VAL A 251 7.42 -3.41 -10.54
N ASP A 252 8.37 -2.54 -10.23
CA ASP A 252 9.81 -2.85 -10.32
C ASP A 252 10.21 -3.84 -9.22
N LEU A 253 10.82 -4.94 -9.62
CA LEU A 253 11.25 -6.02 -8.74
C LEU A 253 12.75 -5.96 -8.41
N ARG A 254 13.55 -5.24 -9.21
CA ARG A 254 15.02 -5.30 -9.19
C ARG A 254 15.63 -5.04 -7.81
N ASN A 255 15.19 -3.98 -7.15
CA ASN A 255 15.72 -3.60 -5.85
C ASN A 255 15.18 -4.45 -4.68
N SER A 256 14.10 -5.20 -4.91
CA SER A 256 13.43 -6.03 -3.89
C SER A 256 13.78 -7.51 -3.98
N ARG A 257 14.41 -7.97 -5.05
CA ARG A 257 14.65 -9.40 -5.33
C ARG A 257 15.45 -10.10 -4.25
N ASP A 258 16.56 -9.52 -3.83
CA ASP A 258 17.46 -10.13 -2.86
C ASP A 258 16.76 -10.33 -1.50
N CYS A 259 16.05 -9.32 -1.03
CA CYS A 259 15.29 -9.43 0.20
C CYS A 259 14.11 -10.40 0.07
N LEU A 260 13.41 -10.40 -1.06
CA LEU A 260 12.31 -11.33 -1.32
C LEU A 260 12.78 -12.79 -1.26
N GLU A 261 13.93 -13.10 -1.89
CA GLU A 261 14.53 -14.44 -1.82
C GLU A 261 14.85 -14.86 -0.38
N LYS A 262 15.49 -13.95 0.38
CA LYS A 262 15.85 -14.20 1.79
C LYS A 262 14.62 -14.45 2.67
N VAL A 263 13.58 -13.64 2.51
CA VAL A 263 12.32 -13.79 3.24
C VAL A 263 11.67 -15.14 2.93
N LEU A 264 11.54 -15.48 1.65
CA LEU A 264 10.94 -16.75 1.22
C LEU A 264 11.75 -17.95 1.68
N TYR A 265 13.09 -17.90 1.58
CA TYR A 265 13.96 -18.96 2.10
C TYR A 265 13.78 -19.14 3.61
N LYS A 266 13.71 -18.03 4.37
CA LYS A 266 13.48 -18.06 5.81
C LYS A 266 12.16 -18.74 6.17
N MET A 267 11.11 -18.56 5.36
CA MET A 267 9.81 -19.21 5.57
C MET A 267 9.87 -20.73 5.39
N THR A 268 10.85 -21.28 4.68
CA THR A 268 11.00 -22.74 4.47
C THR A 268 11.74 -23.44 5.63
N GLN A 269 12.23 -22.68 6.62
CA GLN A 269 12.95 -23.17 7.80
C GLN A 269 11.99 -23.37 8.98
#